data_4a4d711649937f3c0c0e621fc9e7f8a5
#
_entry.id   4a4d711649937f3c0c0e621fc9e7f8a5
#
_cell.length_a   1.000
_cell.length_b   1.000
_cell.length_c   1.000
_cell.angle_alpha   90.00
_cell.angle_beta   90.00
_cell.angle_gamma   90.00
#
_symmetry.space_group_name_H-M   'P 1'
#
loop_
_entity.id
_entity.type
_entity.pdbx_description
1 polymer ?
#
loop_
_entity_poly.entity_id
_entity_poly.type
_entity_poly.pdbx_seq_one_letter_code
_entity_poly.pdbx_strand_id
1 'polypeptide(L)'
;MPRIQLKGDGRKARAPKETLGRLLSYMAPYKWTLALVLVCILVTSVATVAGSKSLQYVVDDYIRPLLQMDAPDLGPLFRFLCIMAAVYVAGILSSFLYNYLMVQVAQGVQRDIRDQLFSNMQRLPIRYFDTHTHGDLMSRYTNDIDTLRQMISQAIPQCISSVVTLVTVFATMLLTSPILTGVVLVTLVGTLLATKKLTGMSSRFFVGQQQALGAVNGYIEEMIQGQKVVKVFCHEEAAKSDFDRLNEALCTNAYRANMYSGMMGPVNNNLGYLQYVLVAVAGAWLMSRGGGVAVGALMSFLLLTRSFNQPISQVSNQINAIVMALAGAERIFELMDAEPEEDDGYVTLVNVRRKADGSLEERPEHTGLWAWKHPHKAEGTVTYTELKGDITMSQVDFAYEPGKPVLHDVTLYAKPGQKVAFVGATGAGKTTITNLLNRFYDIADGKI
;
A
#
# COMPACT_ATOMS: atom_id res chain seq x y z
N MET A 1 28.09 17.60 4.04
CA MET A 1 26.76 17.14 3.67
C MET A 1 26.18 16.37 4.84
N PRO A 2 25.03 16.72 5.40
CA PRO A 2 24.46 15.97 6.50
C PRO A 2 24.03 14.59 6.02
N ARG A 3 24.39 13.55 6.79
CA ARG A 3 24.01 12.16 6.55
C ARG A 3 22.49 12.04 6.61
N ILE A 4 21.84 11.87 5.47
CA ILE A 4 20.45 11.42 5.42
C ILE A 4 20.49 9.93 5.77
N GLN A 5 20.20 9.61 7.03
CA GLN A 5 19.87 8.24 7.42
C GLN A 5 18.58 7.85 6.70
N LEU A 6 18.72 7.05 5.65
CA LEU A 6 17.60 6.25 5.11
C LEU A 6 17.23 5.22 6.20
N LYS A 7 16.50 5.66 7.20
CA LYS A 7 15.74 4.76 8.05
C LYS A 7 14.64 4.18 7.18
N GLY A 8 14.84 2.99 6.68
CA GLY A 8 13.80 2.09 6.23
C GLY A 8 12.91 1.76 7.42
N ASP A 9 12.08 2.70 7.79
CA ASP A 9 11.15 2.57 8.89
C ASP A 9 9.94 1.78 8.36
N GLY A 10 9.84 0.53 8.78
CA GLY A 10 8.61 -0.26 8.71
C GLY A 10 7.55 0.35 9.63
N ARG A 11 7.18 1.62 9.39
CA ARG A 11 6.22 2.36 10.21
C ARG A 11 4.85 1.73 10.02
N LYS A 12 4.29 1.21 11.11
CA LYS A 12 2.86 0.99 11.22
C LYS A 12 2.18 2.35 11.06
N ALA A 13 1.09 2.41 10.30
CA ALA A 13 0.29 3.62 10.16
C ALA A 13 -0.01 4.22 11.55
N ARG A 14 0.17 5.52 11.69
CA ARG A 14 -0.06 6.24 12.96
C ARG A 14 -1.55 6.33 13.29
N ALA A 15 -2.40 6.49 12.25
CA ALA A 15 -3.85 6.60 12.36
C ALA A 15 -4.59 5.63 11.43
N PRO A 16 -4.45 4.29 11.60
CA PRO A 16 -4.96 3.32 10.64
C PRO A 16 -6.49 3.36 10.47
N LYS A 17 -7.25 3.79 11.50
CA LYS A 17 -8.71 3.91 11.43
C LYS A 17 -9.15 5.08 10.56
N GLU A 18 -8.50 6.24 10.67
CA GLU A 18 -8.80 7.42 9.88
C GLU A 18 -8.42 7.19 8.41
N THR A 19 -7.23 6.65 8.17
CA THR A 19 -6.75 6.27 6.84
C THR A 19 -7.70 5.28 6.16
N LEU A 20 -8.15 4.26 6.89
CA LEU A 20 -9.12 3.29 6.38
C LEU A 20 -10.47 3.94 6.10
N GLY A 21 -10.97 4.81 7.01
CA GLY A 21 -12.21 5.55 6.82
C GLY A 21 -12.18 6.43 5.56
N ARG A 22 -11.07 7.14 5.35
CA ARG A 22 -10.86 7.96 4.15
C ARG A 22 -10.80 7.12 2.88
N LEU A 23 -10.11 5.98 2.92
CA LEU A 23 -10.07 5.05 1.79
C LEU A 23 -11.46 4.51 1.45
N LEU A 24 -12.25 4.15 2.46
CA LEU A 24 -13.63 3.71 2.24
C LEU A 24 -14.50 4.81 1.60
N SER A 25 -14.23 6.09 1.87
CA SER A 25 -14.92 7.18 1.19
C SER A 25 -14.64 7.24 -0.31
N TYR A 26 -13.41 6.92 -0.74
CA TYR A 26 -13.07 6.77 -2.18
C TYR A 26 -13.75 5.56 -2.83
N MET A 27 -14.08 4.53 -2.04
CA MET A 27 -14.82 3.36 -2.53
C MET A 27 -16.34 3.56 -2.53
N ALA A 28 -16.86 4.58 -1.82
CA ALA A 28 -18.28 4.84 -1.67
C ALA A 28 -19.06 5.03 -3.00
N PRO A 29 -18.50 5.67 -4.06
CA PRO A 29 -19.15 5.75 -5.36
C PRO A 29 -19.45 4.37 -5.97
N TYR A 30 -18.67 3.35 -5.63
CA TYR A 30 -18.77 1.98 -6.15
C TYR A 30 -19.63 1.05 -5.25
N LYS A 31 -20.45 1.60 -4.34
CA LYS A 31 -21.22 0.80 -3.35
C LYS A 31 -22.06 -0.31 -3.96
N TRP A 32 -22.68 -0.10 -5.12
CA TRP A 32 -23.47 -1.12 -5.80
C TRP A 32 -22.62 -2.22 -6.40
N THR A 33 -21.47 -1.86 -6.96
CA THR A 33 -20.47 -2.83 -7.44
C THR A 33 -19.94 -3.67 -6.29
N LEU A 34 -19.63 -3.05 -5.14
CA LEU A 34 -19.19 -3.75 -3.94
C LEU A 34 -20.28 -4.66 -3.36
N ALA A 35 -21.54 -4.26 -3.39
CA ALA A 35 -22.68 -5.12 -3.01
C ALA A 35 -22.75 -6.36 -3.92
N LEU A 36 -22.61 -6.18 -5.23
CA LEU A 36 -22.58 -7.30 -6.19
C LEU A 36 -21.37 -8.23 -5.94
N VAL A 37 -20.21 -7.66 -5.64
CA VAL A 37 -19.01 -8.41 -5.25
C VAL A 37 -19.28 -9.29 -4.02
N LEU A 38 -19.94 -8.76 -2.99
CA LEU A 38 -20.32 -9.54 -1.81
C LEU A 38 -21.27 -10.70 -2.15
N VAL A 39 -22.26 -10.47 -3.02
CA VAL A 39 -23.15 -11.53 -3.50
C VAL A 39 -22.35 -12.61 -4.25
N CYS A 40 -21.44 -12.21 -5.14
CA CYS A 40 -20.61 -13.16 -5.87
C CYS A 40 -19.69 -13.97 -4.93
N ILE A 41 -19.12 -13.36 -3.89
CA ILE A 41 -18.32 -14.04 -2.87
C ILE A 41 -19.18 -15.07 -2.10
N LEU A 42 -20.41 -14.71 -1.73
CA LEU A 42 -21.35 -15.64 -1.08
C LEU A 42 -21.66 -16.83 -1.98
N VAL A 43 -21.98 -16.60 -3.25
CA VAL A 43 -22.25 -17.68 -4.23
C VAL A 43 -21.03 -18.59 -4.37
N THR A 44 -19.83 -18.04 -4.49
CA THR A 44 -18.59 -18.83 -4.58
C THR A 44 -18.34 -19.66 -3.32
N SER A 45 -18.57 -19.08 -2.14
CA SER A 45 -18.41 -19.80 -0.86
C SER A 45 -19.45 -20.93 -0.71
N VAL A 46 -20.70 -20.67 -1.07
CA VAL A 46 -21.75 -21.70 -1.07
C VAL A 46 -21.42 -22.81 -2.08
N ALA A 47 -20.96 -22.49 -3.28
CA ALA A 47 -20.56 -23.48 -4.27
C ALA A 47 -19.39 -24.36 -3.77
N THR A 48 -18.42 -23.79 -3.06
CA THR A 48 -17.30 -24.53 -2.43
C THR A 48 -17.79 -25.53 -1.39
N VAL A 49 -18.71 -25.10 -0.50
CA VAL A 49 -19.31 -25.96 0.53
C VAL A 49 -20.22 -27.02 -0.10
N ALA A 50 -21.05 -26.62 -1.07
CA ALA A 50 -21.91 -27.56 -1.81
C ALA A 50 -21.08 -28.64 -2.50
N GLY A 51 -19.92 -28.29 -3.06
CA GLY A 51 -18.99 -29.25 -3.64
C GLY A 51 -18.42 -30.23 -2.63
N SER A 52 -18.03 -29.77 -1.45
CA SER A 52 -17.58 -30.68 -0.37
C SER A 52 -18.71 -31.58 0.16
N LYS A 53 -19.91 -31.01 0.27
CA LYS A 53 -21.10 -31.73 0.77
C LYS A 53 -21.69 -32.70 -0.27
N SER A 54 -21.52 -32.41 -1.58
CA SER A 54 -22.02 -33.28 -2.65
C SER A 54 -21.44 -34.70 -2.58
N LEU A 55 -20.21 -34.86 -2.08
CA LEU A 55 -19.60 -36.17 -1.92
C LEU A 55 -20.38 -37.03 -0.92
N GLN A 56 -20.95 -36.45 0.13
CA GLN A 56 -21.82 -37.17 1.05
C GLN A 56 -23.05 -37.69 0.31
N TYR A 57 -23.76 -36.84 -0.44
CA TYR A 57 -24.95 -37.24 -1.18
C TYR A 57 -24.63 -38.30 -2.24
N VAL A 58 -23.56 -38.13 -2.99
CA VAL A 58 -23.12 -39.11 -4.01
C VAL A 58 -22.88 -40.48 -3.39
N VAL A 59 -22.20 -40.56 -2.25
CA VAL A 59 -21.84 -41.87 -1.62
C VAL A 59 -23.04 -42.48 -0.89
N ASP A 60 -23.71 -41.70 -0.03
CA ASP A 60 -24.71 -42.24 0.87
C ASP A 60 -26.08 -42.42 0.18
N ASP A 61 -26.50 -41.50 -0.71
CA ASP A 61 -27.84 -41.46 -1.29
C ASP A 61 -27.91 -42.08 -2.70
N TYR A 62 -26.79 -42.14 -3.42
CA TYR A 62 -26.77 -42.70 -4.79
C TYR A 62 -25.91 -43.97 -4.88
N ILE A 63 -24.63 -43.95 -4.56
CA ILE A 63 -23.74 -45.12 -4.77
C ILE A 63 -24.14 -46.28 -3.90
N ARG A 64 -24.35 -46.03 -2.60
CA ARG A 64 -24.70 -47.12 -1.64
C ARG A 64 -26.00 -47.83 -2.00
N PRO A 65 -27.12 -47.18 -2.34
CA PRO A 65 -28.32 -47.82 -2.83
C PRO A 65 -28.13 -48.55 -4.15
N LEU A 66 -27.40 -47.96 -5.12
CA LEU A 66 -27.14 -48.57 -6.43
C LEU A 66 -26.39 -49.91 -6.32
N LEU A 67 -25.48 -50.06 -5.34
CA LEU A 67 -24.75 -51.30 -5.08
C LEU A 67 -25.64 -52.42 -4.50
N GLN A 68 -26.85 -52.10 -4.04
CA GLN A 68 -27.81 -53.06 -3.46
C GLN A 68 -28.92 -53.42 -4.45
N MET A 69 -28.95 -52.86 -5.66
CA MET A 69 -29.96 -53.11 -6.69
C MET A 69 -29.45 -54.12 -7.73
N ASP A 70 -30.27 -55.05 -8.11
CA ASP A 70 -29.98 -56.07 -9.15
C ASP A 70 -29.89 -55.43 -10.57
N ALA A 71 -30.60 -54.27 -10.79
CA ALA A 71 -30.57 -53.49 -12.01
C ALA A 71 -30.39 -52.00 -11.65
N PRO A 72 -29.14 -51.46 -11.61
CA PRO A 72 -28.87 -50.11 -11.18
C PRO A 72 -29.31 -49.08 -12.22
N ASP A 73 -30.20 -48.14 -11.84
CA ASP A 73 -30.55 -46.95 -12.64
C ASP A 73 -29.65 -45.78 -12.30
N LEU A 74 -28.78 -45.38 -13.24
CA LEU A 74 -27.84 -44.26 -13.13
C LEU A 74 -28.48 -42.91 -13.41
N GLY A 75 -29.74 -42.86 -13.85
CA GLY A 75 -30.42 -41.60 -14.24
C GLY A 75 -30.47 -40.56 -13.12
N PRO A 76 -30.85 -40.89 -11.88
CA PRO A 76 -30.87 -39.97 -10.73
C PRO A 76 -29.47 -39.41 -10.40
N LEU A 77 -28.45 -40.26 -10.41
CA LEU A 77 -27.05 -39.86 -10.17
C LEU A 77 -26.58 -38.86 -11.23
N PHE A 78 -26.87 -39.15 -12.51
CA PHE A 78 -26.48 -38.26 -13.61
C PHE A 78 -27.17 -36.89 -13.50
N ARG A 79 -28.45 -36.84 -13.15
CA ARG A 79 -29.17 -35.56 -12.90
C ARG A 79 -28.51 -34.76 -11.77
N PHE A 80 -28.18 -35.44 -10.66
CA PHE A 80 -27.49 -34.79 -9.52
C PHE A 80 -26.14 -34.22 -9.94
N LEU A 81 -25.32 -34.96 -10.71
CA LEU A 81 -24.05 -34.53 -11.20
C LEU A 81 -24.18 -33.33 -12.14
N CYS A 82 -25.20 -33.28 -13.00
CA CYS A 82 -25.49 -32.12 -13.84
C CYS A 82 -25.85 -30.88 -13.02
N ILE A 83 -26.65 -31.03 -11.96
CA ILE A 83 -26.98 -29.91 -11.04
C ILE A 83 -25.71 -29.44 -10.34
N MET A 84 -24.86 -30.33 -9.87
CA MET A 84 -23.60 -29.95 -9.22
C MET A 84 -22.64 -29.25 -10.20
N ALA A 85 -22.58 -29.73 -11.46
CA ALA A 85 -21.81 -29.04 -12.52
C ALA A 85 -22.31 -27.60 -12.73
N ALA A 86 -23.62 -27.41 -12.76
CA ALA A 86 -24.20 -26.05 -12.87
C ALA A 86 -23.85 -25.15 -11.67
N VAL A 87 -23.86 -25.71 -10.43
CA VAL A 87 -23.43 -24.99 -9.21
C VAL A 87 -21.94 -24.60 -9.29
N TYR A 88 -21.08 -25.50 -9.75
CA TYR A 88 -19.66 -25.20 -9.94
C TYR A 88 -19.42 -24.13 -11.02
N VAL A 89 -20.13 -24.21 -12.15
CA VAL A 89 -20.06 -23.19 -13.21
C VAL A 89 -20.51 -21.84 -12.67
N ALA A 90 -21.59 -21.79 -11.90
CA ALA A 90 -22.04 -20.56 -11.25
C ALA A 90 -21.00 -20.01 -10.26
N GLY A 91 -20.35 -20.87 -9.48
CA GLY A 91 -19.25 -20.50 -8.59
C GLY A 91 -18.03 -19.94 -9.33
N ILE A 92 -17.62 -20.55 -10.44
CA ILE A 92 -16.51 -20.08 -11.30
C ILE A 92 -16.84 -18.73 -11.92
N LEU A 93 -18.04 -18.56 -12.50
CA LEU A 93 -18.48 -17.32 -13.08
C LEU A 93 -18.54 -16.20 -12.04
N SER A 94 -19.07 -16.50 -10.85
CA SER A 94 -19.12 -15.56 -9.74
C SER A 94 -17.71 -15.17 -9.27
N SER A 95 -16.77 -16.12 -9.20
CA SER A 95 -15.37 -15.86 -8.85
C SER A 95 -14.69 -14.96 -9.89
N PHE A 96 -14.88 -15.24 -11.17
CA PHE A 96 -14.39 -14.40 -12.25
C PHE A 96 -14.98 -12.99 -12.15
N LEU A 97 -16.28 -12.88 -11.98
CA LEU A 97 -17.00 -11.60 -11.94
C LEU A 97 -16.55 -10.72 -10.77
N TYR A 98 -16.45 -11.26 -9.55
CA TYR A 98 -16.03 -10.44 -8.42
C TYR A 98 -14.57 -9.96 -8.56
N ASN A 99 -13.66 -10.79 -9.08
CA ASN A 99 -12.29 -10.38 -9.35
C ASN A 99 -12.23 -9.28 -10.41
N TYR A 100 -12.96 -9.43 -11.51
CA TYR A 100 -13.04 -8.42 -12.56
C TYR A 100 -13.58 -7.07 -12.05
N LEU A 101 -14.68 -7.11 -11.29
CA LEU A 101 -15.29 -5.91 -10.69
C LEU A 101 -14.36 -5.22 -9.69
N MET A 102 -13.64 -5.99 -8.87
CA MET A 102 -12.69 -5.42 -7.91
C MET A 102 -11.48 -4.77 -8.58
N VAL A 103 -11.03 -5.29 -9.73
CA VAL A 103 -10.01 -4.62 -10.53
C VAL A 103 -10.54 -3.28 -11.06
N GLN A 104 -11.77 -3.21 -11.56
CA GLN A 104 -12.37 -1.95 -12.02
C GLN A 104 -12.48 -0.92 -10.89
N VAL A 105 -12.96 -1.34 -9.70
CA VAL A 105 -13.05 -0.47 -8.51
C VAL A 105 -11.65 0.04 -8.13
N ALA A 106 -10.66 -0.86 -8.07
CA ALA A 106 -9.30 -0.50 -7.68
C ALA A 106 -8.66 0.50 -8.66
N GLN A 107 -8.86 0.31 -9.98
CA GLN A 107 -8.35 1.23 -11.00
C GLN A 107 -9.06 2.58 -10.97
N GLY A 108 -10.36 2.59 -10.71
CA GLY A 108 -11.13 3.83 -10.55
C GLY A 108 -10.64 4.65 -9.35
N VAL A 109 -10.52 4.02 -8.17
CA VAL A 109 -9.99 4.66 -6.97
C VAL A 109 -8.55 5.14 -7.17
N GLN A 110 -7.72 4.33 -7.83
CA GLN A 110 -6.33 4.68 -8.14
C GLN A 110 -6.24 5.93 -9.03
N ARG A 111 -7.08 6.02 -10.06
CA ARG A 111 -7.16 7.21 -10.92
C ARG A 111 -7.54 8.44 -10.10
N ASP A 112 -8.61 8.36 -9.32
CA ASP A 112 -9.14 9.49 -8.56
C ASP A 112 -8.10 10.01 -7.52
N ILE A 113 -7.36 9.09 -6.88
CA ILE A 113 -6.26 9.43 -5.96
C ILE A 113 -5.10 10.11 -6.72
N ARG A 114 -4.70 9.58 -7.89
CA ARG A 114 -3.62 10.19 -8.70
C ARG A 114 -3.97 11.59 -9.17
N ASP A 115 -5.20 11.79 -9.63
CA ASP A 115 -5.66 13.08 -10.13
C ASP A 115 -5.66 14.12 -9.00
N GLN A 116 -6.17 13.76 -7.81
CA GLN A 116 -6.16 14.65 -6.66
C GLN A 116 -4.75 14.90 -6.13
N LEU A 117 -3.92 13.86 -6.04
CA LEU A 117 -2.53 13.98 -5.59
C LEU A 117 -1.74 14.92 -6.49
N PHE A 118 -1.90 14.77 -7.82
CA PHE A 118 -1.24 15.63 -8.79
C PHE A 118 -1.74 17.08 -8.69
N SER A 119 -3.07 17.26 -8.60
CA SER A 119 -3.68 18.59 -8.46
C SER A 119 -3.19 19.32 -7.20
N ASN A 120 -3.12 18.61 -6.07
CA ASN A 120 -2.65 19.18 -4.82
C ASN A 120 -1.14 19.49 -4.89
N MET A 121 -0.35 18.57 -5.46
CA MET A 121 1.09 18.78 -5.64
C MET A 121 1.41 20.07 -6.43
N GLN A 122 0.59 20.41 -7.44
CA GLN A 122 0.77 21.65 -8.24
C GLN A 122 0.50 22.92 -7.43
N ARG A 123 -0.13 22.81 -6.27
CA ARG A 123 -0.43 23.95 -5.39
C ARG A 123 0.56 24.11 -4.24
N LEU A 124 1.50 23.17 -4.10
CA LEU A 124 2.45 23.20 -3.00
C LEU A 124 3.53 24.26 -3.23
N PRO A 125 3.99 24.95 -2.16
CA PRO A 125 5.09 25.91 -2.23
C PRO A 125 6.40 25.20 -2.62
N ILE A 126 7.29 25.93 -3.27
CA ILE A 126 8.63 25.42 -3.66
C ILE A 126 9.40 24.86 -2.47
N ARG A 127 9.22 25.44 -1.28
CA ARG A 127 9.81 24.95 -0.03
C ARG A 127 9.52 23.47 0.22
N TYR A 128 8.33 22.97 -0.17
CA TYR A 128 7.98 21.57 -0.02
C TYR A 128 8.92 20.66 -0.83
N PHE A 129 9.21 21.05 -2.09
CA PHE A 129 10.08 20.29 -2.98
C PHE A 129 11.57 20.37 -2.60
N ASP A 130 11.98 21.46 -1.98
CA ASP A 130 13.35 21.63 -1.49
C ASP A 130 13.63 20.83 -0.21
N THR A 131 12.58 20.55 0.58
CA THR A 131 12.66 19.77 1.83
C THR A 131 12.43 18.27 1.66
N HIS A 132 11.85 17.85 0.53
CA HIS A 132 11.57 16.45 0.22
C HIS A 132 12.38 15.98 -0.99
N THR A 133 12.90 14.77 -0.95
CA THR A 133 13.63 14.22 -2.10
C THR A 133 12.68 13.86 -3.24
N HIS A 134 13.08 14.09 -4.48
CA HIS A 134 12.30 13.68 -5.66
C HIS A 134 11.99 12.18 -5.67
N GLY A 135 12.91 11.35 -5.15
CA GLY A 135 12.71 9.90 -5.02
C GLY A 135 11.60 9.53 -4.05
N ASP A 136 11.47 10.24 -2.90
CA ASP A 136 10.38 10.02 -1.96
C ASP A 136 9.02 10.39 -2.57
N LEU A 137 8.94 11.56 -3.20
CA LEU A 137 7.73 12.00 -3.89
C LEU A 137 7.31 11.03 -4.99
N MET A 138 8.27 10.59 -5.81
CA MET A 138 8.02 9.63 -6.88
C MET A 138 7.58 8.26 -6.34
N SER A 139 8.14 7.82 -5.21
CA SER A 139 7.72 6.58 -4.54
C SER A 139 6.26 6.61 -4.09
N ARG A 140 5.74 7.77 -3.66
CA ARG A 140 4.31 7.94 -3.31
C ARG A 140 3.42 7.77 -4.54
N TYR A 141 3.84 8.27 -5.72
CA TYR A 141 3.10 8.12 -6.99
C TYR A 141 3.15 6.70 -7.57
N THR A 142 4.21 5.96 -7.32
CA THR A 142 4.42 4.63 -7.91
C THR A 142 4.14 3.52 -6.91
N ASN A 143 5.02 3.34 -5.93
CA ASN A 143 4.99 2.19 -5.02
C ASN A 143 3.80 2.22 -4.06
N ASP A 144 3.52 3.39 -3.44
CA ASP A 144 2.47 3.49 -2.44
C ASP A 144 1.09 3.36 -3.08
N ILE A 145 0.87 4.00 -4.22
CA ILE A 145 -0.39 3.88 -4.99
C ILE A 145 -0.58 2.45 -5.51
N ASP A 146 0.48 1.78 -5.99
CA ASP A 146 0.35 0.40 -6.46
C ASP A 146 0.06 -0.58 -5.31
N THR A 147 0.69 -0.39 -4.16
CA THR A 147 0.41 -1.16 -2.94
C THR A 147 -1.05 -0.98 -2.49
N LEU A 148 -1.57 0.24 -2.57
CA LEU A 148 -2.96 0.56 -2.28
C LEU A 148 -3.91 -0.12 -3.27
N ARG A 149 -3.59 -0.10 -4.57
CA ARG A 149 -4.34 -0.80 -5.61
C ARG A 149 -4.41 -2.31 -5.34
N GLN A 150 -3.27 -2.92 -4.97
CA GLN A 150 -3.22 -4.35 -4.63
C GLN A 150 -4.07 -4.67 -3.41
N MET A 151 -4.08 -3.81 -2.40
CA MET A 151 -4.94 -3.98 -1.23
C MET A 151 -6.43 -3.98 -1.63
N ILE A 152 -6.87 -3.03 -2.45
CA ILE A 152 -8.26 -2.91 -2.88
C ILE A 152 -8.65 -4.08 -3.80
N SER A 153 -7.81 -4.40 -4.82
CA SER A 153 -8.16 -5.40 -5.83
C SER A 153 -8.02 -6.85 -5.35
N GLN A 154 -7.15 -7.12 -4.36
CA GLN A 154 -6.80 -8.49 -3.96
C GLN A 154 -6.97 -8.72 -2.45
N ALA A 155 -6.30 -7.91 -1.59
CA ALA A 155 -6.24 -8.22 -0.17
C ALA A 155 -7.62 -8.12 0.51
N ILE A 156 -8.38 -7.05 0.25
CA ILE A 156 -9.71 -6.86 0.84
C ILE A 156 -10.70 -7.95 0.39
N PRO A 157 -10.90 -8.20 -0.94
CA PRO A 157 -11.83 -9.25 -1.36
C PRO A 157 -11.40 -10.64 -0.90
N GLN A 158 -10.10 -10.95 -0.88
CA GLN A 158 -9.59 -12.22 -0.38
C GLN A 158 -9.85 -12.40 1.12
N CYS A 159 -9.69 -11.36 1.94
CA CYS A 159 -10.03 -11.41 3.36
C CYS A 159 -11.53 -11.64 3.56
N ILE A 160 -12.38 -10.90 2.85
CA ILE A 160 -13.84 -11.06 2.92
C ILE A 160 -14.24 -12.48 2.49
N SER A 161 -13.73 -12.94 1.35
CA SER A 161 -14.00 -14.30 0.85
C SER A 161 -13.55 -15.37 1.85
N SER A 162 -12.37 -15.21 2.44
CA SER A 162 -11.84 -16.13 3.45
C SER A 162 -12.72 -16.19 4.70
N VAL A 163 -13.18 -15.03 5.20
CA VAL A 163 -14.07 -14.98 6.37
C VAL A 163 -15.42 -15.63 6.05
N VAL A 164 -16.03 -15.31 4.91
CA VAL A 164 -17.32 -15.90 4.49
C VAL A 164 -17.19 -17.40 4.33
N THR A 165 -16.12 -17.89 3.66
CA THR A 165 -15.88 -19.33 3.48
C THR A 165 -15.66 -20.02 4.83
N LEU A 166 -14.87 -19.42 5.72
CA LEU A 166 -14.60 -19.98 7.06
C LEU A 166 -15.89 -20.13 7.88
N VAL A 167 -16.74 -19.10 7.88
CA VAL A 167 -18.04 -19.13 8.59
C VAL A 167 -18.97 -20.20 7.98
N THR A 168 -19.06 -20.24 6.65
CA THR A 168 -19.96 -21.18 5.95
C THR A 168 -19.49 -22.63 6.13
N VAL A 169 -18.18 -22.89 6.01
CA VAL A 169 -17.58 -24.21 6.23
C VAL A 169 -17.77 -24.64 7.68
N PHE A 170 -17.46 -23.75 8.64
CA PHE A 170 -17.61 -24.02 10.07
C PHE A 170 -19.04 -24.38 10.45
N ALA A 171 -20.01 -23.60 9.98
CA ALA A 171 -21.43 -23.89 10.20
C ALA A 171 -21.82 -25.25 9.61
N THR A 172 -21.35 -25.60 8.41
CA THR A 172 -21.62 -26.88 7.78
C THR A 172 -20.98 -28.06 8.54
N MET A 173 -19.75 -27.89 9.03
CA MET A 173 -19.06 -28.88 9.86
C MET A 173 -19.82 -29.12 11.16
N LEU A 174 -20.28 -28.09 11.84
CA LEU A 174 -21.02 -28.17 13.08
C LEU A 174 -22.36 -28.89 12.88
N LEU A 175 -23.07 -28.59 11.78
CA LEU A 175 -24.32 -29.28 11.41
C LEU A 175 -24.11 -30.73 10.98
N THR A 176 -22.92 -31.10 10.46
CA THR A 176 -22.61 -32.45 10.02
C THR A 176 -22.21 -33.35 11.20
N SER A 177 -21.30 -32.90 12.05
CA SER A 177 -20.87 -33.62 13.26
C SER A 177 -20.17 -32.68 14.26
N PRO A 178 -20.83 -32.31 15.37
CA PRO A 178 -20.22 -31.49 16.42
C PRO A 178 -18.95 -32.08 17.03
N ILE A 179 -18.93 -33.43 17.17
CA ILE A 179 -17.79 -34.15 17.77
C ILE A 179 -16.54 -34.03 16.86
N LEU A 180 -16.70 -34.30 15.57
CA LEU A 180 -15.58 -34.17 14.62
C LEU A 180 -15.12 -32.73 14.49
N THR A 181 -16.04 -31.76 14.58
CA THR A 181 -15.70 -30.31 14.60
C THR A 181 -14.84 -29.99 15.83
N GLY A 182 -15.15 -30.58 17.00
CA GLY A 182 -14.31 -30.46 18.19
C GLY A 182 -12.88 -30.96 17.98
N VAL A 183 -12.72 -32.13 17.32
CA VAL A 183 -11.39 -32.67 16.96
C VAL A 183 -10.62 -31.67 16.05
N VAL A 184 -11.30 -31.11 15.04
CA VAL A 184 -10.69 -30.11 14.14
C VAL A 184 -10.28 -28.87 14.89
N LEU A 185 -11.07 -28.33 15.81
CA LEU A 185 -10.72 -27.14 16.59
C LEU A 185 -9.50 -27.38 17.50
N VAL A 186 -9.42 -28.55 18.17
CA VAL A 186 -8.27 -28.92 19.02
C VAL A 186 -6.98 -28.97 18.18
N THR A 187 -7.02 -29.65 17.05
CA THR A 187 -5.86 -29.77 16.15
C THR A 187 -5.49 -28.43 15.52
N LEU A 188 -6.47 -27.55 15.21
CA LEU A 188 -6.24 -26.20 14.75
C LEU A 188 -5.47 -25.37 15.78
N VAL A 189 -5.86 -25.42 17.06
CA VAL A 189 -5.12 -24.71 18.12
C VAL A 189 -3.67 -25.19 18.17
N GLY A 190 -3.41 -26.48 18.06
CA GLY A 190 -2.06 -27.05 17.97
C GLY A 190 -1.27 -26.49 16.77
N THR A 191 -1.90 -26.42 15.60
CA THR A 191 -1.29 -25.85 14.38
C THR A 191 -0.98 -24.37 14.55
N LEU A 192 -1.90 -23.58 15.11
CA LEU A 192 -1.69 -22.15 15.35
C LEU A 192 -0.55 -21.90 16.36
N LEU A 193 -0.43 -22.69 17.41
CA LEU A 193 0.67 -22.60 18.38
C LEU A 193 2.03 -22.94 17.74
N ALA A 194 2.09 -24.01 16.94
CA ALA A 194 3.30 -24.39 16.20
C ALA A 194 3.72 -23.30 15.20
N THR A 195 2.77 -22.79 14.42
CA THR A 195 3.00 -21.72 13.46
C THR A 195 3.48 -20.44 14.16
N LYS A 196 2.84 -20.04 15.28
CA LYS A 196 3.25 -18.86 16.07
C LYS A 196 4.68 -18.99 16.58
N LYS A 197 5.08 -20.18 17.04
CA LYS A 197 6.46 -20.44 17.51
C LYS A 197 7.46 -20.32 16.37
N LEU A 198 7.20 -20.94 15.22
CA LEU A 198 8.08 -20.88 14.04
C LEU A 198 8.20 -19.45 13.49
N THR A 199 7.07 -18.74 13.38
CA THR A 199 7.05 -17.34 12.92
C THR A 199 7.86 -16.44 13.86
N GLY A 200 7.73 -16.62 15.18
CA GLY A 200 8.51 -15.87 16.17
C GLY A 200 10.02 -16.09 16.03
N MET A 201 10.43 -17.35 15.80
CA MET A 201 11.85 -17.69 15.57
C MET A 201 12.35 -17.10 14.25
N SER A 202 11.61 -17.26 13.17
CA SER A 202 11.93 -16.71 11.85
C SER A 202 12.07 -15.18 11.90
N SER A 203 11.09 -14.47 12.47
CA SER A 203 11.07 -13.01 12.58
C SER A 203 12.30 -12.46 13.31
N ARG A 204 12.72 -13.11 14.40
CA ARG A 204 13.92 -12.70 15.13
C ARG A 204 15.17 -12.72 14.25
N PHE A 205 15.35 -13.77 13.45
CA PHE A 205 16.51 -13.89 12.57
C PHE A 205 16.37 -13.01 11.33
N PHE A 206 15.16 -12.73 10.82
CA PHE A 206 14.96 -11.75 9.76
C PHE A 206 15.35 -10.33 10.18
N VAL A 207 15.06 -9.93 11.42
CA VAL A 207 15.53 -8.65 11.96
C VAL A 207 17.06 -8.61 12.01
N GLY A 208 17.70 -9.69 12.50
CA GLY A 208 19.16 -9.82 12.50
C GLY A 208 19.76 -9.78 11.08
N GLN A 209 19.12 -10.43 10.12
CA GLN A 209 19.52 -10.39 8.71
C GLN A 209 19.44 -8.96 8.14
N GLN A 210 18.37 -8.20 8.42
CA GLN A 210 18.26 -6.81 7.94
C GLN A 210 19.32 -5.89 8.56
N GLN A 211 19.61 -6.07 9.85
CA GLN A 211 20.67 -5.32 10.49
C GLN A 211 22.06 -5.64 9.89
N ALA A 212 22.36 -6.93 9.68
CA ALA A 212 23.61 -7.37 9.07
C ALA A 212 23.72 -6.90 7.61
N LEU A 213 22.62 -6.94 6.84
CA LEU A 213 22.56 -6.41 5.47
C LEU A 213 22.84 -4.90 5.43
N GLY A 214 22.28 -4.16 6.38
CA GLY A 214 22.55 -2.72 6.52
C GLY A 214 24.02 -2.44 6.82
N ALA A 215 24.66 -3.26 7.68
CA ALA A 215 26.08 -3.14 7.98
C ALA A 215 26.97 -3.44 6.77
N VAL A 216 26.67 -4.52 6.02
CA VAL A 216 27.39 -4.87 4.78
C VAL A 216 27.24 -3.77 3.74
N ASN A 217 26.02 -3.27 3.49
CA ASN A 217 25.80 -2.20 2.53
C ASN A 217 26.51 -0.91 2.91
N GLY A 218 26.46 -0.52 4.20
CA GLY A 218 27.17 0.67 4.69
C GLY A 218 28.68 0.54 4.52
N TYR A 219 29.24 -0.64 4.78
CA TYR A 219 30.67 -0.91 4.57
C TYR A 219 31.05 -0.86 3.08
N ILE A 220 30.22 -1.44 2.20
CA ILE A 220 30.44 -1.36 0.75
C ILE A 220 30.46 0.10 0.28
N GLU A 221 29.47 0.91 0.72
CA GLU A 221 29.38 2.33 0.37
C GLU A 221 30.63 3.09 0.85
N GLU A 222 31.08 2.85 2.09
CA GLU A 222 32.29 3.45 2.65
C GLU A 222 33.54 3.08 1.83
N MET A 223 33.68 1.80 1.46
CA MET A 223 34.82 1.32 0.68
C MET A 223 34.81 1.87 -0.75
N ILE A 224 33.64 1.98 -1.39
CA ILE A 224 33.53 2.60 -2.72
C ILE A 224 33.91 4.07 -2.67
N GLN A 225 33.43 4.84 -1.69
CA GLN A 225 33.77 6.25 -1.52
C GLN A 225 35.24 6.45 -1.14
N GLY A 226 35.78 5.57 -0.28
CA GLY A 226 37.14 5.58 0.22
C GLY A 226 38.15 4.85 -0.67
N GLN A 227 37.79 4.31 -1.84
CA GLN A 227 38.63 3.40 -2.63
C GLN A 227 40.03 3.96 -2.94
N LYS A 228 40.14 5.27 -3.19
CA LYS A 228 41.44 5.93 -3.40
C LYS A 228 42.34 5.82 -2.18
N VAL A 229 41.77 5.98 -0.99
CA VAL A 229 42.50 5.91 0.29
C VAL A 229 42.97 4.47 0.54
N VAL A 230 42.06 3.48 0.36
CA VAL A 230 42.39 2.05 0.48
C VAL A 230 43.58 1.68 -0.41
N LYS A 231 43.58 2.18 -1.68
CA LYS A 231 44.65 1.92 -2.65
C LYS A 231 45.98 2.57 -2.26
N VAL A 232 45.94 3.84 -1.85
CA VAL A 232 47.18 4.60 -1.47
C VAL A 232 47.86 3.98 -0.26
N PHE A 233 47.08 3.47 0.70
CA PHE A 233 47.62 2.87 1.92
C PHE A 233 47.76 1.35 1.83
N CYS A 234 47.57 0.72 0.69
CA CYS A 234 47.64 -0.75 0.47
C CYS A 234 46.83 -1.55 1.50
N HIS A 235 45.60 -1.07 1.80
CA HIS A 235 44.77 -1.61 2.87
C HIS A 235 43.71 -2.63 2.38
N GLU A 236 43.88 -3.17 1.15
CA GLU A 236 42.90 -4.05 0.50
C GLU A 236 42.67 -5.35 1.28
N GLU A 237 43.69 -5.97 1.83
CA GLU A 237 43.57 -7.25 2.56
C GLU A 237 42.82 -7.05 3.89
N ALA A 238 43.06 -5.93 4.59
CA ALA A 238 42.33 -5.61 5.81
C ALA A 238 40.84 -5.32 5.47
N ALA A 239 40.58 -4.57 4.40
CA ALA A 239 39.21 -4.29 3.94
C ALA A 239 38.47 -5.57 3.56
N LYS A 240 39.09 -6.53 2.89
CA LYS A 240 38.51 -7.85 2.60
C LYS A 240 38.20 -8.64 3.87
N SER A 241 39.12 -8.67 4.84
CA SER A 241 38.89 -9.38 6.09
C SER A 241 37.72 -8.82 6.89
N ASP A 242 37.57 -7.50 6.93
CA ASP A 242 36.41 -6.84 7.56
C ASP A 242 35.09 -7.11 6.82
N PHE A 243 35.14 -7.09 5.51
CA PHE A 243 33.99 -7.46 4.68
C PHE A 243 33.54 -8.91 4.92
N ASP A 244 34.50 -9.85 4.93
CA ASP A 244 34.22 -11.27 5.16
C ASP A 244 33.57 -11.51 6.54
N ARG A 245 34.03 -10.82 7.59
CA ARG A 245 33.42 -10.88 8.92
C ARG A 245 31.97 -10.38 8.92
N LEU A 246 31.67 -9.28 8.23
CA LEU A 246 30.32 -8.72 8.11
C LEU A 246 29.41 -9.62 7.26
N ASN A 247 29.95 -10.16 6.16
CA ASN A 247 29.25 -11.05 5.25
C ASN A 247 28.91 -12.40 5.90
N GLU A 248 29.80 -12.94 6.73
CA GLU A 248 29.55 -14.17 7.52
C GLU A 248 28.42 -13.96 8.54
N ALA A 249 28.38 -12.80 9.20
CA ALA A 249 27.28 -12.44 10.09
C ALA A 249 25.94 -12.36 9.33
N LEU A 250 25.94 -11.78 8.13
CA LEU A 250 24.78 -11.74 7.25
C LEU A 250 24.37 -13.17 6.82
N CYS A 251 25.32 -13.96 6.37
CA CYS A 251 25.10 -15.35 5.95
C CYS A 251 24.45 -16.18 7.06
N THR A 252 24.99 -16.13 8.27
CA THR A 252 24.46 -16.87 9.43
C THR A 252 23.02 -16.47 9.78
N ASN A 253 22.72 -15.17 9.80
CA ASN A 253 21.36 -14.70 10.09
C ASN A 253 20.41 -15.05 8.96
N ALA A 254 20.80 -14.87 7.70
CA ALA A 254 20.01 -15.22 6.53
C ALA A 254 19.70 -16.72 6.46
N TYR A 255 20.72 -17.57 6.72
CA TYR A 255 20.53 -19.02 6.77
C TYR A 255 19.47 -19.41 7.80
N ARG A 256 19.58 -18.92 9.05
CA ARG A 256 18.60 -19.23 10.11
C ARG A 256 17.23 -18.66 9.82
N ALA A 257 17.14 -17.42 9.32
CA ALA A 257 15.88 -16.80 8.94
C ALA A 257 15.13 -17.64 7.89
N ASN A 258 15.84 -18.00 6.81
CA ASN A 258 15.27 -18.78 5.72
C ASN A 258 14.99 -20.24 6.10
N MET A 259 15.83 -20.85 6.95
CA MET A 259 15.58 -22.20 7.49
C MET A 259 14.25 -22.25 8.23
N TYR A 260 14.02 -21.38 9.22
CA TYR A 260 12.77 -21.36 9.97
C TYR A 260 11.56 -20.97 9.10
N SER A 261 11.73 -20.03 8.19
CA SER A 261 10.68 -19.66 7.24
C SER A 261 10.33 -20.82 6.29
N GLY A 262 11.35 -21.49 5.75
CA GLY A 262 11.17 -22.63 4.85
C GLY A 262 10.52 -23.85 5.51
N MET A 263 10.70 -24.02 6.82
CA MET A 263 10.05 -25.10 7.59
C MET A 263 8.54 -24.87 7.81
N MET A 264 8.04 -23.64 7.68
CA MET A 264 6.63 -23.35 7.94
C MET A 264 5.69 -24.12 7.02
N GLY A 265 5.99 -24.17 5.72
CA GLY A 265 5.19 -24.91 4.73
C GLY A 265 5.09 -26.40 5.05
N PRO A 266 6.22 -27.13 5.10
CA PRO A 266 6.22 -28.56 5.46
C PRO A 266 5.56 -28.87 6.81
N VAL A 267 5.82 -28.07 7.85
CA VAL A 267 5.22 -28.29 9.18
C VAL A 267 3.69 -28.12 9.11
N ASN A 268 3.19 -27.05 8.51
CA ASN A 268 1.75 -26.83 8.39
C ASN A 268 1.07 -27.91 7.54
N ASN A 269 1.69 -28.36 6.45
CA ASN A 269 1.15 -29.44 5.64
C ASN A 269 1.10 -30.78 6.41
N ASN A 270 2.15 -31.13 7.13
CA ASN A 270 2.19 -32.37 7.91
C ASN A 270 1.21 -32.33 9.10
N LEU A 271 1.06 -31.18 9.77
CA LEU A 271 0.02 -30.98 10.79
C LEU A 271 -1.38 -31.11 10.18
N GLY A 272 -1.60 -30.63 8.96
CA GLY A 272 -2.83 -30.84 8.21
C GLY A 272 -3.10 -32.32 7.88
N TYR A 273 -2.09 -33.11 7.52
CA TYR A 273 -2.21 -34.54 7.33
C TYR A 273 -2.49 -35.27 8.65
N LEU A 274 -1.83 -34.90 9.73
CA LEU A 274 -2.09 -35.43 11.05
C LEU A 274 -3.55 -35.17 11.47
N GLN A 275 -4.04 -33.95 11.27
CA GLN A 275 -5.44 -33.59 11.51
C GLN A 275 -6.39 -34.46 10.69
N TYR A 276 -6.09 -34.63 9.39
CA TYR A 276 -6.89 -35.51 8.50
C TYR A 276 -6.98 -36.95 9.05
N VAL A 277 -5.85 -37.51 9.46
CA VAL A 277 -5.81 -38.89 10.07
C VAL A 277 -6.60 -38.93 11.37
N LEU A 278 -6.45 -37.94 12.26
CA LEU A 278 -7.20 -37.91 13.53
C LEU A 278 -8.70 -37.81 13.30
N VAL A 279 -9.14 -36.98 12.33
CA VAL A 279 -10.56 -36.88 11.95
C VAL A 279 -11.06 -38.18 11.34
N ALA A 280 -10.29 -38.86 10.48
CA ALA A 280 -10.65 -40.15 9.89
C ALA A 280 -10.79 -41.24 10.95
N VAL A 281 -9.84 -41.35 11.88
CA VAL A 281 -9.89 -42.36 12.99
C VAL A 281 -11.07 -42.06 13.92
N ALA A 282 -11.28 -40.82 14.34
CA ALA A 282 -12.40 -40.42 15.18
C ALA A 282 -13.75 -40.69 14.48
N GLY A 283 -13.83 -40.36 13.16
CA GLY A 283 -15.03 -40.65 12.37
C GLY A 283 -15.32 -42.14 12.24
N ALA A 284 -14.31 -42.96 11.94
CA ALA A 284 -14.45 -44.42 11.88
C ALA A 284 -14.88 -45.01 13.25
N TRP A 285 -14.32 -44.49 14.34
CA TRP A 285 -14.72 -44.92 15.70
C TRP A 285 -16.17 -44.55 16.02
N LEU A 286 -16.63 -43.33 15.65
CA LEU A 286 -18.04 -42.94 15.79
C LEU A 286 -18.97 -43.83 14.95
N MET A 287 -18.57 -44.16 13.72
CA MET A 287 -19.33 -45.09 12.87
C MET A 287 -19.47 -46.49 13.50
N SER A 288 -18.39 -47.05 14.06
CA SER A 288 -18.39 -48.37 14.66
C SER A 288 -19.30 -48.46 15.91
N ARG A 289 -19.52 -47.34 16.60
CA ARG A 289 -20.41 -47.25 17.77
C ARG A 289 -21.85 -46.82 17.44
N GLY A 290 -22.21 -46.74 16.16
CA GLY A 290 -23.57 -46.32 15.77
C GLY A 290 -23.82 -44.81 15.98
N GLY A 291 -22.77 -44.00 16.02
CA GLY A 291 -22.83 -42.54 16.30
C GLY A 291 -23.41 -41.71 15.17
N GLY A 292 -24.19 -42.26 14.23
CA GLY A 292 -24.95 -41.52 13.22
C GLY A 292 -24.14 -40.92 12.09
N VAL A 293 -22.83 -41.17 12.00
CA VAL A 293 -21.96 -40.68 10.91
C VAL A 293 -21.89 -41.74 9.82
N ALA A 294 -22.42 -41.43 8.63
CA ALA A 294 -22.32 -42.28 7.45
C ALA A 294 -20.95 -42.14 6.76
N VAL A 295 -20.59 -43.09 5.89
CA VAL A 295 -19.31 -43.07 5.15
C VAL A 295 -19.16 -41.81 4.31
N GLY A 296 -20.20 -41.44 3.54
CA GLY A 296 -20.19 -40.23 2.73
C GLY A 296 -20.12 -38.97 3.57
N ALA A 297 -20.77 -38.94 4.75
CA ALA A 297 -20.65 -37.84 5.70
C ALA A 297 -19.20 -37.64 6.19
N LEU A 298 -18.48 -38.73 6.49
CA LEU A 298 -17.08 -38.68 6.88
C LEU A 298 -16.19 -38.18 5.73
N MET A 299 -16.39 -38.69 4.52
CA MET A 299 -15.64 -38.21 3.32
C MET A 299 -15.86 -36.75 3.07
N SER A 300 -17.10 -36.25 3.12
CA SER A 300 -17.44 -34.86 3.02
C SER A 300 -16.77 -34.01 4.11
N PHE A 301 -16.78 -34.52 5.37
CA PHE A 301 -16.17 -33.84 6.50
C PHE A 301 -14.66 -33.67 6.34
N LEU A 302 -13.98 -34.69 5.80
CA LEU A 302 -12.55 -34.60 5.49
C LEU A 302 -12.23 -33.53 4.45
N LEU A 303 -13.08 -33.35 3.41
CA LEU A 303 -12.96 -32.26 2.44
C LEU A 303 -13.23 -30.89 3.09
N LEU A 304 -14.27 -30.80 3.95
CA LEU A 304 -14.57 -29.57 4.69
C LEU A 304 -13.41 -29.17 5.62
N THR A 305 -12.73 -30.14 6.26
CA THR A 305 -11.55 -29.88 7.08
C THR A 305 -10.43 -29.19 6.27
N ARG A 306 -10.21 -29.65 5.04
CA ARG A 306 -9.23 -29.02 4.14
C ARG A 306 -9.66 -27.59 3.73
N SER A 307 -10.94 -27.43 3.38
CA SER A 307 -11.53 -26.14 3.02
C SER A 307 -11.57 -25.15 4.19
N PHE A 308 -11.53 -25.64 5.44
CA PHE A 308 -11.47 -24.81 6.66
C PHE A 308 -10.07 -24.26 6.93
N ASN A 309 -9.01 -25.03 6.68
CA ASN A 309 -7.65 -24.63 6.98
C ASN A 309 -7.08 -23.61 5.96
N GLN A 310 -7.48 -23.69 4.70
CA GLN A 310 -6.97 -22.84 3.63
C GLN A 310 -7.22 -21.34 3.85
N PRO A 311 -8.45 -20.89 4.19
CA PRO A 311 -8.73 -19.47 4.44
C PRO A 311 -7.91 -18.85 5.58
N ILE A 312 -7.60 -19.63 6.62
CA ILE A 312 -6.81 -19.15 7.78
C ILE A 312 -5.41 -18.71 7.34
N SER A 313 -4.76 -19.51 6.50
CA SER A 313 -3.44 -19.18 5.95
C SER A 313 -3.51 -17.96 5.01
N GLN A 314 -4.57 -17.86 4.21
CA GLN A 314 -4.77 -16.73 3.28
C GLN A 314 -4.96 -15.41 4.03
N VAL A 315 -5.79 -15.36 5.07
CA VAL A 315 -5.98 -14.15 5.89
C VAL A 315 -4.66 -13.71 6.51
N SER A 316 -3.87 -14.64 7.04
CA SER A 316 -2.58 -14.31 7.65
C SER A 316 -1.61 -13.64 6.66
N ASN A 317 -1.60 -14.08 5.41
CA ASN A 317 -0.78 -13.49 4.35
C ASN A 317 -1.28 -12.09 3.95
N GLN A 318 -2.59 -11.87 3.92
CA GLN A 318 -3.18 -10.59 3.53
C GLN A 318 -3.04 -9.50 4.59
N ILE A 319 -2.93 -9.86 5.88
CA ILE A 319 -2.75 -8.86 6.95
C ILE A 319 -1.50 -7.99 6.71
N ASN A 320 -0.39 -8.60 6.32
CA ASN A 320 0.84 -7.84 6.04
C ASN A 320 0.66 -6.88 4.84
N ALA A 321 0.01 -7.34 3.78
CA ALA A 321 -0.30 -6.51 2.61
C ALA A 321 -1.18 -5.31 2.99
N ILE A 322 -2.21 -5.53 3.82
CA ILE A 322 -3.08 -4.46 4.31
C ILE A 322 -2.31 -3.45 5.18
N VAL A 323 -1.45 -3.92 6.10
CA VAL A 323 -0.64 -3.04 6.96
C VAL A 323 0.29 -2.17 6.12
N MET A 324 0.97 -2.75 5.12
CA MET A 324 1.86 -2.01 4.23
C MET A 324 1.10 -0.99 3.37
N ALA A 325 -0.06 -1.38 2.85
CA ALA A 325 -0.90 -0.49 2.05
C ALA A 325 -1.48 0.67 2.86
N LEU A 326 -1.87 0.44 4.12
CA LEU A 326 -2.32 1.51 5.01
C LEU A 326 -1.21 2.51 5.34
N ALA A 327 0.03 2.03 5.54
CA ALA A 327 1.17 2.92 5.73
C ALA A 327 1.50 3.73 4.46
N GLY A 328 1.37 3.14 3.27
CA GLY A 328 1.48 3.84 1.98
C GLY A 328 0.37 4.87 1.79
N ALA A 329 -0.89 4.49 2.11
CA ALA A 329 -2.03 5.40 2.05
C ALA A 329 -1.89 6.60 2.98
N GLU A 330 -1.35 6.42 4.18
CA GLU A 330 -1.06 7.51 5.11
C GLU A 330 -0.08 8.53 4.50
N ARG A 331 1.01 8.07 3.87
CA ARG A 331 1.96 8.96 3.17
C ARG A 331 1.35 9.67 1.96
N ILE A 332 0.46 8.99 1.23
CA ILE A 332 -0.29 9.61 0.13
C ILE A 332 -1.18 10.73 0.67
N PHE A 333 -1.94 10.46 1.74
CA PHE A 333 -2.85 11.44 2.32
C PHE A 333 -2.10 12.59 3.00
N GLU A 334 -0.94 12.34 3.60
CA GLU A 334 -0.06 13.38 4.13
C GLU A 334 0.36 14.38 3.03
N LEU A 335 0.71 13.88 1.84
CA LEU A 335 1.01 14.75 0.69
C LEU A 335 -0.24 15.47 0.17
N MET A 336 -1.40 14.81 0.18
CA MET A 336 -2.66 15.44 -0.26
C MET A 336 -3.16 16.52 0.70
N ASP A 337 -2.82 16.41 1.99
CA ASP A 337 -3.24 17.34 3.03
C ASP A 337 -2.17 18.40 3.34
N ALA A 338 -1.03 18.38 2.61
CA ALA A 338 -0.01 19.39 2.73
C ALA A 338 -0.58 20.78 2.35
N GLU A 339 -0.22 21.78 3.14
CA GLU A 339 -0.72 23.14 2.98
C GLU A 339 -0.32 23.70 1.60
N PRO A 340 -1.30 24.18 0.82
CA PRO A 340 -1.01 24.82 -0.46
C PRO A 340 -0.27 26.13 -0.27
N GLU A 341 0.33 26.63 -1.34
CA GLU A 341 0.90 27.97 -1.35
C GLU A 341 -0.21 29.01 -1.11
N GLU A 342 -0.02 29.85 -0.09
CA GLU A 342 -0.94 30.94 0.23
C GLU A 342 -0.57 32.17 -0.60
N ASP A 343 -1.55 32.76 -1.29
CA ASP A 343 -1.43 34.03 -1.98
C ASP A 343 -2.50 35.01 -1.49
N ASP A 344 -2.21 35.65 -0.37
CA ASP A 344 -3.06 36.68 0.24
C ASP A 344 -2.90 38.05 -0.40
N GLY A 345 -2.07 38.13 -1.46
CA GLY A 345 -1.79 39.37 -2.20
C GLY A 345 -3.03 39.87 -2.94
N TYR A 346 -3.42 41.11 -2.67
CA TYR A 346 -4.52 41.79 -3.38
C TYR A 346 -4.07 42.49 -4.68
N VAL A 347 -2.77 42.57 -4.91
CA VAL A 347 -2.18 43.10 -6.16
C VAL A 347 -1.84 41.95 -7.06
N THR A 348 -2.42 41.90 -8.26
CA THR A 348 -2.26 40.80 -9.20
C THR A 348 -1.62 41.23 -10.50
N LEU A 349 -0.83 40.37 -11.12
CA LEU A 349 -0.24 40.60 -12.44
C LEU A 349 -1.23 40.18 -13.53
N VAL A 350 -1.58 41.11 -14.42
CA VAL A 350 -2.58 40.88 -15.47
C VAL A 350 -2.05 41.28 -16.84
N ASN A 351 -2.58 40.67 -17.90
CA ASN A 351 -2.34 41.12 -19.26
C ASN A 351 -3.16 42.40 -19.52
N VAL A 352 -2.50 43.40 -20.14
CA VAL A 352 -3.14 44.67 -20.46
C VAL A 352 -2.89 45.06 -21.89
N ARG A 353 -3.76 45.91 -22.40
CA ARG A 353 -3.61 46.59 -23.68
C ARG A 353 -3.60 48.10 -23.46
N ARG A 354 -2.73 48.82 -24.18
CA ARG A 354 -2.69 50.27 -24.13
C ARG A 354 -3.76 50.84 -25.06
N LYS A 355 -4.65 51.68 -24.53
CA LYS A 355 -5.66 52.41 -25.30
C LYS A 355 -5.03 53.62 -26.04
N ALA A 356 -5.81 54.22 -26.94
CA ALA A 356 -5.39 55.39 -27.68
C ALA A 356 -5.12 56.62 -26.79
N ASP A 357 -5.75 56.68 -25.63
CA ASP A 357 -5.58 57.71 -24.59
C ASP A 357 -4.36 57.46 -23.68
N GLY A 358 -3.65 56.33 -23.89
CA GLY A 358 -2.49 55.94 -23.09
C GLY A 358 -2.82 55.14 -21.83
N SER A 359 -4.10 54.97 -21.47
CA SER A 359 -4.53 54.19 -20.34
C SER A 359 -4.37 52.66 -20.60
N LEU A 360 -4.20 51.89 -19.53
CA LEU A 360 -4.10 50.42 -19.59
C LEU A 360 -5.47 49.78 -19.32
N GLU A 361 -5.84 48.78 -20.13
CA GLU A 361 -7.07 48.05 -20.01
C GLU A 361 -6.73 46.57 -19.88
N GLU A 362 -7.30 45.89 -18.88
CA GLU A 362 -7.12 44.46 -18.64
C GLU A 362 -7.72 43.61 -19.80
N ARG A 363 -6.98 42.57 -20.22
CA ARG A 363 -7.42 41.62 -21.24
C ARG A 363 -7.16 40.20 -20.77
N PRO A 364 -8.07 39.26 -21.04
CA PRO A 364 -7.87 37.86 -20.70
C PRO A 364 -6.84 37.16 -21.62
N GLU A 365 -6.57 37.76 -22.79
CA GLU A 365 -5.67 37.23 -23.81
C GLU A 365 -4.22 37.65 -23.53
N HIS A 366 -3.27 36.81 -23.96
CA HIS A 366 -1.86 37.12 -23.87
C HIS A 366 -1.50 38.26 -24.84
N THR A 367 -1.26 39.47 -24.30
CA THR A 367 -0.99 40.67 -25.09
C THR A 367 0.49 40.99 -25.22
N GLY A 368 1.38 40.30 -24.48
CA GLY A 368 2.79 40.62 -24.36
C GLY A 368 3.09 41.84 -23.47
N LEU A 369 2.06 42.55 -22.99
CA LEU A 369 2.18 43.67 -22.06
C LEU A 369 1.54 43.25 -20.72
N TRP A 370 2.30 43.42 -19.63
CA TRP A 370 1.85 43.06 -18.29
C TRP A 370 1.76 44.29 -17.41
N ALA A 371 0.79 44.34 -16.51
CA ALA A 371 0.65 45.37 -15.50
C ALA A 371 0.22 44.78 -14.15
N TRP A 372 0.67 45.43 -13.09
CA TRP A 372 0.17 45.21 -11.74
C TRP A 372 -1.20 45.85 -11.59
N LYS A 373 -2.22 45.08 -11.33
CA LYS A 373 -3.57 45.52 -10.99
C LYS A 373 -3.65 45.73 -9.50
N HIS A 374 -3.81 46.96 -9.07
CA HIS A 374 -3.91 47.36 -7.67
C HIS A 374 -5.32 47.90 -7.38
N PRO A 375 -6.20 47.06 -6.74
CA PRO A 375 -7.51 47.55 -6.30
C PRO A 375 -7.40 48.34 -5.00
N HIS A 376 -7.83 49.60 -5.05
CA HIS A 376 -7.92 50.49 -3.87
C HIS A 376 -9.28 50.27 -3.20
N LYS A 377 -9.33 49.36 -2.21
CA LYS A 377 -10.61 48.97 -1.55
C LYS A 377 -11.34 50.14 -0.90
N ALA A 378 -10.62 51.15 -0.38
CA ALA A 378 -11.23 52.30 0.28
C ALA A 378 -11.91 53.26 -0.70
N GLU A 379 -11.41 53.37 -1.94
CA GLU A 379 -11.88 54.34 -2.95
C GLU A 379 -12.70 53.65 -4.05
N GLY A 380 -12.76 52.31 -4.09
CA GLY A 380 -13.44 51.54 -5.14
C GLY A 380 -12.78 51.65 -6.52
N THR A 381 -11.54 52.16 -6.57
CA THR A 381 -10.78 52.38 -7.82
C THR A 381 -9.78 51.26 -8.07
N VAL A 382 -9.38 51.05 -9.33
CA VAL A 382 -8.33 50.12 -9.73
C VAL A 382 -7.27 50.87 -10.53
N THR A 383 -6.02 50.78 -10.12
CA THR A 383 -4.90 51.30 -10.88
C THR A 383 -4.11 50.18 -11.55
N TYR A 384 -3.62 50.45 -12.75
CA TYR A 384 -2.76 49.55 -13.50
C TYR A 384 -1.38 50.19 -13.67
N THR A 385 -0.34 49.51 -13.15
CA THR A 385 1.05 49.94 -13.29
C THR A 385 1.79 48.98 -14.21
N GLU A 386 2.29 49.46 -15.34
CA GLU A 386 3.01 48.66 -16.33
C GLU A 386 4.24 47.98 -15.70
N LEU A 387 4.41 46.71 -15.92
CA LEU A 387 5.59 45.95 -15.50
C LEU A 387 6.73 46.25 -16.44
N LYS A 388 7.66 47.11 -16.04
CA LYS A 388 8.86 47.54 -16.82
C LYS A 388 10.13 46.82 -16.40
N GLY A 389 10.09 46.03 -15.33
CA GLY A 389 11.26 45.35 -14.76
C GLY A 389 12.09 46.26 -13.86
N ASP A 390 11.47 47.25 -13.20
CA ASP A 390 12.08 48.01 -12.13
C ASP A 390 12.02 47.19 -10.85
N ILE A 391 13.16 46.84 -10.26
CA ILE A 391 13.28 45.94 -9.10
C ILE A 391 13.93 46.72 -7.96
N THR A 392 13.27 46.71 -6.81
CA THR A 392 13.81 47.26 -5.58
C THR A 392 13.66 46.26 -4.45
N MET A 393 14.76 45.92 -3.80
CA MET A 393 14.80 45.10 -2.58
C MET A 393 15.36 46.00 -1.48
N SER A 394 14.66 46.14 -0.36
CA SER A 394 15.02 47.04 0.73
C SER A 394 15.02 46.32 2.06
N GLN A 395 16.17 46.29 2.72
CA GLN A 395 16.39 45.77 4.07
C GLN A 395 15.81 44.34 4.25
N VAL A 396 16.11 43.45 3.32
CA VAL A 396 15.55 42.09 3.31
C VAL A 396 16.40 41.17 4.14
N ASP A 397 15.76 40.57 5.17
CA ASP A 397 16.26 39.44 5.92
C ASP A 397 15.58 38.17 5.50
N PHE A 398 16.35 37.09 5.32
CA PHE A 398 15.79 35.80 4.92
C PHE A 398 16.56 34.62 5.47
N ALA A 399 15.79 33.58 5.88
CA ALA A 399 16.27 32.26 6.32
C ALA A 399 15.39 31.17 5.75
N TYR A 400 15.96 30.10 5.17
CA TYR A 400 15.23 28.89 4.78
C TYR A 400 14.74 28.11 6.00
N GLU A 401 15.53 28.10 7.08
CA GLU A 401 15.22 27.47 8.36
C GLU A 401 15.27 28.50 9.49
N PRO A 402 14.34 28.44 10.46
CA PRO A 402 14.40 29.34 11.61
C PRO A 402 15.75 29.28 12.34
N GLY A 403 16.36 30.43 12.57
CA GLY A 403 17.66 30.56 13.26
C GLY A 403 18.89 30.33 12.38
N LYS A 404 18.74 30.13 11.06
CA LYS A 404 19.85 30.04 10.11
C LYS A 404 19.74 31.10 9.01
N PRO A 405 20.02 32.37 9.32
CA PRO A 405 19.87 33.43 8.34
C PRO A 405 20.86 33.27 7.18
N VAL A 406 20.37 33.56 5.97
CA VAL A 406 21.13 33.50 4.72
C VAL A 406 21.34 34.88 4.13
N LEU A 407 20.38 35.78 4.28
CA LEU A 407 20.46 37.16 3.89
C LEU A 407 20.22 38.06 5.11
N HIS A 408 21.01 39.14 5.23
CA HIS A 408 20.91 40.13 6.28
C HIS A 408 20.91 41.53 5.68
N ASP A 409 19.88 42.31 5.95
CA ASP A 409 19.73 43.72 5.58
C ASP A 409 20.12 43.98 4.12
N VAL A 410 19.67 43.10 3.21
CA VAL A 410 20.06 43.21 1.79
C VAL A 410 19.22 44.27 1.11
N THR A 411 19.91 45.28 0.59
CA THR A 411 19.30 46.32 -0.22
C THR A 411 19.93 46.34 -1.60
N LEU A 412 19.12 46.29 -2.65
CA LEU A 412 19.53 46.35 -4.04
C LEU A 412 18.46 47.00 -4.92
N TYR A 413 18.87 47.53 -6.04
CA TYR A 413 17.96 48.04 -7.06
C TYR A 413 18.48 47.71 -8.46
N ALA A 414 17.56 47.53 -9.40
CA ALA A 414 17.86 47.39 -10.82
C ALA A 414 16.80 48.12 -11.66
N LYS A 415 17.23 49.03 -12.52
CA LYS A 415 16.34 49.77 -13.44
C LYS A 415 16.00 48.95 -14.69
N PRO A 416 14.88 49.25 -15.38
CA PRO A 416 14.51 48.60 -16.60
C PRO A 416 15.66 48.52 -17.61
N GLY A 417 15.96 47.36 -18.15
CA GLY A 417 17.06 47.11 -19.09
C GLY A 417 18.46 47.04 -18.50
N GLN A 418 18.63 47.25 -17.19
CA GLN A 418 19.91 47.16 -16.52
C GLN A 418 20.26 45.67 -16.29
N LYS A 419 21.53 45.31 -16.53
CA LYS A 419 22.07 43.99 -16.18
C LYS A 419 22.82 44.07 -14.86
N VAL A 420 22.45 43.28 -13.89
CA VAL A 420 23.08 43.17 -12.56
C VAL A 420 23.68 41.77 -12.40
N ALA A 421 24.95 41.71 -11.97
CA ALA A 421 25.65 40.48 -11.70
C ALA A 421 25.91 40.32 -10.20
N PHE A 422 25.48 39.20 -9.60
CA PHE A 422 25.80 38.84 -8.22
C PHE A 422 27.12 38.07 -8.18
N VAL A 423 28.13 38.58 -7.47
CA VAL A 423 29.44 37.93 -7.32
C VAL A 423 29.68 37.64 -5.84
N GLY A 424 30.29 36.52 -5.55
CA GLY A 424 30.60 36.07 -4.17
C GLY A 424 30.89 34.59 -4.08
N ALA A 425 31.35 34.12 -2.94
CA ALA A 425 31.64 32.73 -2.66
C ALA A 425 30.39 31.83 -2.76
N THR A 426 30.58 30.50 -2.92
CA THR A 426 29.48 29.56 -2.83
C THR A 426 28.84 29.65 -1.44
N GLY A 427 27.51 29.70 -1.38
CA GLY A 427 26.77 29.86 -0.12
C GLY A 427 26.52 31.33 0.29
N ALA A 428 27.02 32.34 -0.44
CA ALA A 428 26.82 33.75 -0.13
C ALA A 428 25.42 34.32 -0.43
N GLY A 429 24.42 33.46 -0.65
CA GLY A 429 23.03 33.90 -0.87
C GLY A 429 22.67 34.38 -2.28
N LYS A 430 23.53 34.24 -3.30
CA LYS A 430 23.26 34.71 -4.66
C LYS A 430 21.99 34.12 -5.28
N THR A 431 21.85 32.81 -5.21
CA THR A 431 20.64 32.06 -5.70
C THR A 431 19.42 32.37 -4.84
N THR A 432 19.61 32.66 -3.56
CA THR A 432 18.53 33.06 -2.66
C THR A 432 17.90 34.36 -3.10
N ILE A 433 18.71 35.36 -3.47
CA ILE A 433 18.21 36.65 -4.01
C ILE A 433 17.32 36.40 -5.24
N THR A 434 17.79 35.59 -6.19
CA THR A 434 16.99 35.31 -7.41
C THR A 434 15.70 34.52 -7.09
N ASN A 435 15.73 33.60 -6.11
CA ASN A 435 14.54 32.87 -5.66
C ASN A 435 13.52 33.84 -5.02
N LEU A 436 13.96 34.80 -4.22
CA LEU A 436 13.09 35.80 -3.61
C LEU A 436 12.49 36.74 -4.63
N LEU A 437 13.30 37.22 -5.63
CA LEU A 437 12.79 38.04 -6.72
C LEU A 437 11.71 37.39 -7.56
N ASN A 438 11.77 36.04 -7.70
CA ASN A 438 10.73 35.25 -8.35
C ASN A 438 9.58 34.86 -7.39
N ARG A 439 9.63 35.28 -6.13
CA ARG A 439 8.67 34.93 -5.09
C ARG A 439 8.50 33.42 -4.90
N PHE A 440 9.58 32.63 -5.01
CA PHE A 440 9.56 31.21 -4.64
C PHE A 440 9.49 31.02 -3.13
N TYR A 441 9.79 32.06 -2.37
CA TYR A 441 9.70 32.15 -0.93
C TYR A 441 9.21 33.53 -0.53
N ASP A 442 8.36 33.60 0.49
CA ASP A 442 7.97 34.86 1.09
C ASP A 442 9.03 35.33 2.11
N ILE A 443 9.22 36.63 2.20
CA ILE A 443 10.14 37.27 3.14
C ILE A 443 9.43 37.52 4.47
N ALA A 444 10.18 37.40 5.57
CA ALA A 444 9.67 37.70 6.90
C ALA A 444 9.81 39.19 7.23
N ASP A 445 10.85 39.86 6.72
CA ASP A 445 11.14 41.27 6.95
C ASP A 445 11.75 41.93 5.71
N GLY A 446 11.55 43.25 5.57
CA GLY A 446 11.96 44.01 4.40
C GLY A 446 10.85 44.17 3.35
N LYS A 447 11.24 44.58 2.16
CA LYS A 447 10.33 44.78 0.99
C LYS A 447 11.05 44.40 -0.31
N ILE A 448 10.32 43.74 -1.19
CA ILE A 448 10.72 43.46 -2.56
C ILE A 448 9.65 44.00 -3.51
#